data_1c0d42ad17faceed17ac2aac66a30917
#
_entry.id   1c0d42ad17faceed17ac2aac66a30917
#
_cell.length_a   1.000
_cell.length_b   1.000
_cell.length_c   1.000
_cell.angle_alpha   90.00
_cell.angle_beta   90.00
_cell.angle_gamma   90.00
#
_symmetry.space_group_name_H-M   'P 1'
#
loop_
_entity.id
_entity.type
_entity.pdbx_description
1 polymer ?
#
loop_
_entity_poly.entity_id
_entity_poly.type
_entity_poly.pdbx_seq_one_letter_code
_entity_poly.pdbx_strand_id
1 'polypeptide(L)'
;GSRATHPAQRRNGPAAGAPAGKPAGAPAEADSRPAPGAAARESWKPGTLVYPLPAVLVSCGASPEEYNLVTVAWTGTVCTNPPMCYISLRPERHSYDIIRRTGAFVINLTTEALARATDWCGVRSGRDFDKFRETGLTPLPAAEVEAPLVAESPVNIECRVRQLLPLGSHDMFLAEVVRVQVDPAYIDPATGRFDLDRAGLIAYSHGEYFTLGERLGHFGWSVRKRTRPTAGGRQAGVSDAKGGNSGGRGR
;
A
#
# COMPACT_ATOMS: atom_id res chain seq x y z
N GLY A 1 15.17 35.43 27.48
CA GLY A 1 14.43 36.27 26.59
C GLY A 1 14.76 35.96 25.15
N SER A 2 13.85 35.60 24.34
CA SER A 2 13.58 35.92 22.93
C SER A 2 12.65 34.88 22.36
N ARG A 3 11.39 35.29 22.28
CA ARG A 3 10.34 34.57 21.54
C ARG A 3 10.53 34.88 20.06
N ALA A 4 10.64 33.84 19.22
CA ALA A 4 10.51 33.95 17.77
C ALA A 4 9.04 33.70 17.39
N THR A 5 8.40 34.74 16.89
CA THR A 5 7.03 34.74 16.37
C THR A 5 7.00 34.22 14.93
N HIS A 6 6.18 33.21 14.65
CA HIS A 6 5.81 32.79 13.29
C HIS A 6 4.75 33.74 12.72
N PRO A 7 4.82 34.11 11.43
CA PRO A 7 3.78 34.89 10.79
C PRO A 7 2.58 34.00 10.39
N ALA A 8 1.38 34.49 10.72
CA ALA A 8 0.10 33.90 10.38
C ALA A 8 -0.20 34.06 8.87
N GLN A 9 -0.57 32.98 8.20
CA GLN A 9 -1.14 33.02 6.85
C GLN A 9 -2.61 33.42 6.91
N ARG A 10 -2.96 34.45 6.14
CA ARG A 10 -4.31 34.99 5.98
C ARG A 10 -5.17 34.03 5.15
N ARG A 11 -6.34 33.69 5.67
CA ARG A 11 -7.43 33.00 4.98
C ARG A 11 -8.21 34.00 4.11
N ASN A 12 -8.37 33.72 2.82
CA ASN A 12 -9.39 34.33 1.98
C ASN A 12 -10.52 33.33 1.81
N GLY A 13 -11.74 33.76 2.14
CA GLY A 13 -12.98 33.00 2.04
C GLY A 13 -13.58 33.04 0.63
N PRO A 14 -14.66 32.24 0.37
CA PRO A 14 -15.07 31.86 -0.96
C PRO A 14 -16.11 32.83 -1.59
N ALA A 15 -16.01 32.99 -2.91
CA ALA A 15 -17.09 33.52 -3.74
C ALA A 15 -17.79 32.37 -4.49
N ALA A 16 -19.11 32.30 -4.35
CA ALA A 16 -19.98 31.37 -5.04
C ALA A 16 -20.19 31.79 -6.50
N GLY A 17 -20.10 30.84 -7.44
CA GLY A 17 -20.48 31.00 -8.84
C GLY A 17 -20.96 29.66 -9.42
N ALA A 18 -22.16 29.69 -10.02
CA ALA A 18 -22.96 28.58 -10.52
C ALA A 18 -22.40 27.90 -11.78
N PRO A 19 -22.93 26.71 -12.21
CA PRO A 19 -22.25 25.79 -13.10
C PRO A 19 -22.48 26.11 -14.58
N ALA A 20 -21.42 26.09 -15.37
CA ALA A 20 -21.46 26.07 -16.82
C ALA A 20 -20.97 24.72 -17.36
N GLY A 21 -21.64 24.28 -18.41
CA GLY A 21 -21.55 22.93 -18.99
C GLY A 21 -20.17 22.51 -19.50
N LYS A 22 -19.97 21.19 -19.50
CA LYS A 22 -18.83 20.49 -20.07
C LYS A 22 -18.70 20.71 -21.58
N PRO A 23 -17.56 21.13 -22.09
CA PRO A 23 -17.18 20.90 -23.49
C PRO A 23 -16.44 19.56 -23.64
N ALA A 24 -16.69 18.93 -24.79
CA ALA A 24 -16.12 17.65 -25.23
C ALA A 24 -14.60 17.68 -25.34
N GLY A 25 -14.01 16.50 -25.17
CA GLY A 25 -12.60 16.21 -25.04
C GLY A 25 -11.65 16.98 -25.93
N ALA A 26 -10.68 17.60 -25.25
CA ALA A 26 -9.41 17.99 -25.86
C ALA A 26 -8.49 16.76 -25.96
N PRO A 27 -7.69 16.61 -27.03
CA PRO A 27 -6.68 15.56 -27.10
C PRO A 27 -5.71 15.71 -25.95
N ALA A 28 -5.32 14.57 -25.34
CA ALA A 28 -4.31 14.52 -24.29
C ALA A 28 -3.07 15.27 -24.77
N GLU A 29 -2.70 16.35 -24.08
CA GLU A 29 -1.44 17.04 -24.29
C GLU A 29 -0.30 16.02 -24.11
N ALA A 30 0.49 15.83 -25.16
CA ALA A 30 1.68 15.01 -25.11
C ALA A 30 2.58 15.55 -23.99
N ASP A 31 2.98 14.67 -23.08
CA ASP A 31 3.90 14.92 -21.97
C ASP A 31 5.16 15.65 -22.50
N SER A 32 5.22 16.95 -22.27
CA SER A 32 6.28 17.85 -22.77
C SER A 32 7.57 17.75 -21.96
N ARG A 33 7.78 16.66 -21.19
CA ARG A 33 9.02 16.46 -20.46
C ARG A 33 10.19 16.30 -21.43
N PRO A 34 11.28 17.07 -21.27
CA PRO A 34 12.46 16.94 -22.12
C PRO A 34 13.03 15.52 -21.99
N ALA A 35 13.55 15.00 -23.11
CA ALA A 35 14.17 13.68 -23.15
C ALA A 35 15.27 13.56 -22.08
N PRO A 36 15.38 12.39 -21.41
CA PRO A 36 16.42 12.15 -20.41
C PRO A 36 17.81 12.37 -21.03
N GLY A 37 18.57 13.33 -20.50
CA GLY A 37 19.94 13.62 -20.93
C GLY A 37 20.24 15.08 -21.29
N ALA A 38 19.22 15.92 -21.51
CA ALA A 38 19.42 17.32 -21.92
C ALA A 38 19.32 18.34 -20.77
N ALA A 39 18.78 17.96 -19.59
CA ALA A 39 18.64 18.87 -18.46
C ALA A 39 19.80 18.72 -17.47
N ALA A 40 20.44 19.84 -17.11
CA ALA A 40 21.40 19.89 -16.02
C ALA A 40 20.73 19.43 -14.71
N ARG A 41 21.47 18.65 -13.89
CA ARG A 41 21.00 18.27 -12.54
C ARG A 41 21.28 19.41 -11.57
N GLU A 42 20.30 19.74 -10.74
CA GLU A 42 20.53 20.62 -9.62
C GLU A 42 20.98 19.81 -8.40
N SER A 43 22.00 20.35 -7.69
CA SER A 43 22.47 19.73 -6.44
C SER A 43 21.71 20.31 -5.26
N TRP A 44 21.01 19.44 -4.54
CA TRP A 44 20.30 19.77 -3.32
C TRP A 44 21.08 19.27 -2.11
N LYS A 45 20.83 19.88 -0.96
CA LYS A 45 21.33 19.36 0.32
C LYS A 45 20.71 17.99 0.61
N PRO A 46 21.39 17.14 1.43
CA PRO A 46 20.86 15.83 1.80
C PRO A 46 19.45 15.92 2.39
N GLY A 47 18.58 14.99 1.99
CA GLY A 47 17.19 14.89 2.42
C GLY A 47 16.61 13.50 2.17
N THR A 48 15.43 13.26 2.72
CA THR A 48 14.72 11.97 2.63
C THR A 48 13.78 11.97 1.42
N LEU A 49 14.27 11.47 0.29
CA LEU A 49 13.55 11.51 -1.00
C LEU A 49 13.34 10.13 -1.62
N VAL A 50 13.37 9.07 -0.83
CA VAL A 50 13.00 7.73 -1.30
C VAL A 50 11.48 7.62 -1.29
N TYR A 51 10.86 7.89 -2.42
CA TYR A 51 9.41 7.88 -2.61
C TYR A 51 9.02 7.09 -3.88
N PRO A 52 7.78 6.57 -3.99
CA PRO A 52 6.73 6.56 -2.97
C PRO A 52 7.03 5.54 -1.86
N LEU A 53 6.43 5.75 -0.69
CA LEU A 53 6.51 4.86 0.46
C LEU A 53 5.12 4.25 0.74
N PRO A 54 5.03 3.07 1.38
CA PRO A 54 3.77 2.67 1.98
C PRO A 54 3.45 3.61 3.15
N ALA A 55 2.18 3.88 3.40
CA ALA A 55 1.72 4.42 4.67
C ALA A 55 0.96 3.30 5.38
N VAL A 56 1.40 2.88 6.56
CA VAL A 56 0.78 1.77 7.26
C VAL A 56 0.32 2.17 8.66
N LEU A 57 -0.70 1.49 9.18
CA LEU A 57 -1.05 1.55 10.59
C LEU A 57 -0.26 0.48 11.34
N VAL A 58 0.55 0.89 12.29
CA VAL A 58 1.24 -0.04 13.20
C VAL A 58 0.47 -0.08 14.51
N SER A 59 0.00 -1.25 14.87
CA SER A 59 -0.66 -1.51 16.16
C SER A 59 0.31 -2.15 17.14
N CYS A 60 0.14 -1.82 18.42
CA CYS A 60 0.95 -2.30 19.53
C CYS A 60 0.14 -2.31 20.82
N GLY A 61 0.70 -2.91 21.88
CA GLY A 61 0.08 -3.08 23.19
C GLY A 61 -0.17 -4.55 23.49
N ALA A 62 -0.07 -4.95 24.75
CA ALA A 62 -0.25 -6.34 25.19
C ALA A 62 -1.65 -6.61 25.77
N SER A 63 -2.43 -5.56 26.00
CA SER A 63 -3.81 -5.67 26.50
C SER A 63 -4.70 -4.60 25.89
N PRO A 64 -6.03 -4.75 25.91
CA PRO A 64 -6.97 -3.77 25.36
C PRO A 64 -6.80 -2.36 25.91
N GLU A 65 -6.40 -2.22 27.17
CA GLU A 65 -6.18 -0.91 27.81
C GLU A 65 -4.93 -0.20 27.30
N GLU A 66 -4.01 -0.95 26.69
CA GLU A 66 -2.75 -0.45 26.16
C GLU A 66 -2.74 -0.37 24.64
N TYR A 67 -3.75 -0.90 23.96
CA TYR A 67 -3.79 -0.92 22.49
C TYR A 67 -3.64 0.48 21.91
N ASN A 68 -2.69 0.62 21.01
CA ASN A 68 -2.43 1.88 20.35
C ASN A 68 -2.11 1.70 18.86
N LEU A 69 -2.34 2.76 18.10
CA LEU A 69 -2.04 2.87 16.68
C LEU A 69 -1.05 4.00 16.41
N VAL A 70 -0.16 3.80 15.47
CA VAL A 70 0.71 4.86 14.93
C VAL A 70 0.85 4.68 13.43
N THR A 71 0.80 5.78 12.69
CA THR A 71 1.04 5.76 11.25
C THR A 71 2.53 5.83 10.99
N VAL A 72 3.01 4.92 10.14
CA VAL A 72 4.41 4.80 9.78
C VAL A 72 4.55 4.75 8.27
N ALA A 73 5.40 5.63 7.72
CA ALA A 73 5.84 5.59 6.33
C ALA A 73 7.30 5.11 6.20
N TRP A 74 8.09 5.20 7.26
CA TRP A 74 9.46 4.67 7.30
C TRP A 74 9.43 3.18 7.64
N THR A 75 9.02 2.35 6.66
CA THR A 75 8.88 0.90 6.78
C THR A 75 9.17 0.18 5.47
N GLY A 76 9.55 -1.07 5.54
CA GLY A 76 9.81 -1.89 4.36
C GLY A 76 10.30 -3.30 4.69
N THR A 77 10.36 -4.14 3.66
CA THR A 77 10.93 -5.48 3.73
C THR A 77 12.45 -5.40 3.59
N VAL A 78 13.20 -6.16 4.40
CA VAL A 78 14.68 -6.16 4.38
C VAL A 78 15.29 -7.53 4.09
N CYS A 79 14.56 -8.63 4.35
CA CYS A 79 15.06 -9.98 4.12
C CYS A 79 13.91 -10.92 3.77
N THR A 80 14.18 -11.91 2.92
CA THR A 80 13.19 -12.91 2.48
C THR A 80 13.28 -14.19 3.31
N ASN A 81 14.48 -14.58 3.72
CA ASN A 81 14.68 -15.80 4.52
C ASN A 81 15.79 -15.58 5.56
N PRO A 82 15.40 -15.42 6.85
CA PRO A 82 14.04 -15.35 7.34
C PRO A 82 13.29 -14.11 6.84
N PRO A 83 11.95 -14.12 6.79
CA PRO A 83 11.18 -12.94 6.37
C PRO A 83 11.30 -11.84 7.43
N MET A 84 11.83 -10.68 7.03
CA MET A 84 12.07 -9.56 7.94
C MET A 84 11.62 -8.24 7.35
N CYS A 85 11.16 -7.37 8.21
CA CYS A 85 10.78 -6.01 7.90
C CYS A 85 11.32 -5.05 8.99
N TYR A 86 11.12 -3.77 8.77
CA TYR A 86 11.43 -2.73 9.76
C TYR A 86 10.34 -1.69 9.84
N ILE A 87 10.28 -1.02 10.97
CA ILE A 87 9.64 0.27 11.16
C ILE A 87 10.63 1.22 11.83
N SER A 88 10.65 2.50 11.45
CA SER A 88 11.44 3.52 12.16
C SER A 88 10.50 4.50 12.85
N LEU A 89 10.68 4.66 14.15
CA LEU A 89 9.86 5.51 15.00
C LEU A 89 10.73 6.53 15.72
N ARG A 90 10.18 7.71 15.93
CA ARG A 90 10.76 8.68 16.84
C ARG A 90 10.54 8.24 18.29
N PRO A 91 11.54 8.34 19.18
CA PRO A 91 11.40 7.97 20.59
C PRO A 91 10.26 8.69 21.34
N GLU A 92 9.86 9.89 20.87
CA GLU A 92 8.77 10.66 21.50
C GLU A 92 7.37 10.09 21.20
N ARG A 93 7.23 9.20 20.20
CA ARG A 93 5.93 8.59 19.89
C ARG A 93 5.49 7.64 21.00
N HIS A 94 4.21 7.73 21.38
CA HIS A 94 3.65 6.88 22.44
C HIS A 94 3.86 5.38 22.19
N SER A 95 3.72 4.92 20.96
CA SER A 95 3.95 3.52 20.58
C SER A 95 5.39 3.04 20.74
N TYR A 96 6.38 3.97 20.78
CA TYR A 96 7.79 3.60 20.87
C TYR A 96 8.12 2.78 22.12
N ASP A 97 7.75 3.29 23.30
CA ASP A 97 8.01 2.61 24.57
C ASP A 97 7.20 1.30 24.68
N ILE A 98 5.97 1.27 24.16
CA ILE A 98 5.14 0.09 24.13
C ILE A 98 5.85 -1.01 23.33
N ILE A 99 6.24 -0.74 22.09
CA ILE A 99 6.90 -1.72 21.20
C ILE A 99 8.25 -2.15 21.78
N ARG A 100 9.04 -1.20 22.33
CA ARG A 100 10.32 -1.52 22.96
C ARG A 100 10.17 -2.48 24.15
N ARG A 101 9.12 -2.31 24.94
CA ARG A 101 8.85 -3.16 26.11
C ARG A 101 8.24 -4.50 25.74
N THR A 102 7.25 -4.52 24.84
CA THR A 102 6.55 -5.76 24.43
C THR A 102 7.34 -6.60 23.43
N GLY A 103 8.26 -5.98 22.69
CA GLY A 103 9.03 -6.66 21.65
C GLY A 103 8.21 -7.08 20.43
N ALA A 104 6.99 -6.54 20.25
CA ALA A 104 6.07 -6.94 19.20
C ALA A 104 5.23 -5.77 18.67
N PHE A 105 4.83 -5.89 17.41
CA PHE A 105 3.88 -5.00 16.74
C PHE A 105 3.23 -5.69 15.56
N VAL A 106 2.15 -5.12 15.03
CA VAL A 106 1.54 -5.57 13.77
C VAL A 106 1.57 -4.42 12.76
N ILE A 107 2.01 -4.71 11.54
CA ILE A 107 1.86 -3.80 10.40
C ILE A 107 0.54 -4.12 9.72
N ASN A 108 -0.37 -3.15 9.68
CA ASN A 108 -1.66 -3.25 9.01
C ASN A 108 -1.61 -2.42 7.75
N LEU A 109 -1.72 -3.06 6.56
CA LEU A 109 -1.72 -2.35 5.29
C LEU A 109 -2.97 -1.47 5.19
N THR A 110 -2.81 -0.31 4.60
CA THR A 110 -3.88 0.70 4.53
C THR A 110 -4.40 0.87 3.11
N THR A 111 -5.70 1.10 3.04
CA THR A 111 -6.45 1.28 1.80
C THR A 111 -6.97 2.70 1.68
N GLU A 112 -7.54 3.05 0.53
CA GLU A 112 -8.24 4.32 0.32
C GLU A 112 -9.30 4.57 1.41
N ALA A 113 -10.07 3.54 1.78
CA ALA A 113 -11.07 3.63 2.84
C ALA A 113 -10.45 3.95 4.23
N LEU A 114 -9.22 3.53 4.48
CA LEU A 114 -8.49 3.77 5.72
C LEU A 114 -7.67 5.06 5.72
N ALA A 115 -7.59 5.80 4.59
CA ALA A 115 -6.70 6.96 4.44
C ALA A 115 -6.92 8.01 5.54
N ARG A 116 -8.18 8.34 5.87
CA ARG A 116 -8.51 9.31 6.91
C ARG A 116 -8.05 8.85 8.31
N ALA A 117 -8.27 7.60 8.66
CA ALA A 117 -7.81 7.02 9.93
C ALA A 117 -6.28 6.97 9.99
N THR A 118 -5.64 6.64 8.87
CA THR A 118 -4.19 6.62 8.72
C THR A 118 -3.59 8.00 8.99
N ASP A 119 -4.11 9.05 8.37
CA ASP A 119 -3.65 10.42 8.61
C ASP A 119 -3.86 10.83 10.07
N TRP A 120 -5.06 10.64 10.59
CA TRP A 120 -5.42 11.01 11.96
C TRP A 120 -4.52 10.32 13.01
N CYS A 121 -4.27 9.02 12.87
CA CYS A 121 -3.38 8.26 13.75
C CYS A 121 -1.92 8.74 13.70
N GLY A 122 -1.48 9.32 12.59
CA GLY A 122 -0.15 9.90 12.43
C GLY A 122 0.03 11.23 13.15
N VAL A 123 -1.06 12.01 13.30
CA VAL A 123 -1.05 13.36 13.89
C VAL A 123 -1.35 13.35 15.39
N ARG A 124 -2.32 12.54 15.84
CA ARG A 124 -2.75 12.49 17.25
C ARG A 124 -1.90 11.55 18.08
N SER A 125 -1.75 11.87 19.37
CA SER A 125 -0.99 11.05 20.32
C SER A 125 -1.91 10.04 21.02
N GLY A 126 -1.44 8.80 21.18
CA GLY A 126 -2.12 7.80 22.03
C GLY A 126 -2.06 8.08 23.53
N ARG A 127 -1.29 9.10 23.96
CA ARG A 127 -1.34 9.59 25.35
C ARG A 127 -2.61 10.36 25.64
N ASP A 128 -3.22 10.97 24.61
CA ASP A 128 -4.37 11.86 24.75
C ASP A 128 -5.66 11.22 24.22
N PHE A 129 -5.56 10.21 23.36
CA PHE A 129 -6.68 9.62 22.64
C PHE A 129 -6.60 8.11 22.58
N ASP A 130 -7.71 7.43 22.83
CA ASP A 130 -7.93 6.04 22.45
C ASP A 130 -8.15 5.99 20.92
N LYS A 131 -7.12 5.59 20.18
CA LYS A 131 -7.12 5.70 18.72
C LYS A 131 -8.05 4.71 18.03
N PHE A 132 -8.25 3.53 18.60
CA PHE A 132 -9.22 2.56 18.07
C PHE A 132 -10.64 3.13 18.17
N ARG A 133 -11.00 3.66 19.34
CA ARG A 133 -12.31 4.25 19.56
C ARG A 133 -12.55 5.49 18.69
N GLU A 134 -11.58 6.42 18.62
CA GLU A 134 -11.72 7.68 17.89
C GLU A 134 -11.82 7.47 16.37
N THR A 135 -11.17 6.45 15.84
CA THR A 135 -11.21 6.12 14.40
C THR A 135 -12.30 5.13 14.04
N GLY A 136 -12.92 4.48 15.02
CA GLY A 136 -13.91 3.40 14.82
C GLY A 136 -13.29 2.12 14.27
N LEU A 137 -11.96 1.95 14.36
CA LEU A 137 -11.28 0.74 13.95
C LEU A 137 -11.44 -0.36 14.99
N THR A 138 -11.52 -1.61 14.52
CA THR A 138 -11.77 -2.78 15.36
C THR A 138 -10.48 -3.53 15.65
N PRO A 139 -10.03 -3.62 16.91
CA PRO A 139 -8.90 -4.47 17.27
C PRO A 139 -9.34 -5.94 17.28
N LEU A 140 -8.58 -6.81 16.63
CA LEU A 140 -8.72 -8.26 16.69
C LEU A 140 -7.49 -8.89 17.34
N PRO A 141 -7.63 -10.04 18.03
CA PRO A 141 -6.49 -10.76 18.57
C PRO A 141 -5.59 -11.25 17.42
N ALA A 142 -4.28 -11.09 17.56
CA ALA A 142 -3.29 -11.70 16.69
C ALA A 142 -3.06 -13.18 17.07
N ALA A 143 -2.37 -13.92 16.19
CA ALA A 143 -2.13 -15.35 16.39
C ALA A 143 -0.80 -15.64 17.12
N GLU A 144 0.23 -14.82 16.86
CA GLU A 144 1.61 -15.09 17.31
C GLU A 144 2.18 -13.99 18.21
N VAL A 145 1.52 -12.84 18.28
CA VAL A 145 1.95 -11.69 19.10
C VAL A 145 0.77 -11.14 19.90
N GLU A 146 1.03 -10.41 20.99
CA GLU A 146 -0.04 -9.83 21.81
C GLU A 146 -0.63 -8.54 21.19
N ALA A 147 0.12 -7.85 20.31
CA ALA A 147 -0.35 -6.65 19.66
C ALA A 147 -1.58 -6.93 18.76
N PRO A 148 -2.61 -6.07 18.77
CA PRO A 148 -3.84 -6.34 18.03
C PRO A 148 -3.68 -6.16 16.52
N LEU A 149 -4.48 -6.90 15.73
CA LEU A 149 -4.72 -6.62 14.32
C LEU A 149 -5.71 -5.45 14.20
N VAL A 150 -5.74 -4.81 13.03
CA VAL A 150 -6.83 -3.91 12.60
C VAL A 150 -7.72 -4.69 11.64
N ALA A 151 -8.99 -4.93 12.04
CA ALA A 151 -9.92 -5.78 11.28
C ALA A 151 -10.20 -5.26 9.86
N GLU A 152 -10.21 -3.95 9.67
CA GLU A 152 -10.50 -3.28 8.41
C GLU A 152 -9.31 -3.28 7.44
N SER A 153 -8.14 -3.75 7.89
CA SER A 153 -6.95 -3.89 7.03
C SER A 153 -7.00 -5.16 6.20
N PRO A 154 -6.71 -5.12 4.89
CA PRO A 154 -6.70 -6.32 4.05
C PRO A 154 -5.57 -7.30 4.39
N VAL A 155 -4.51 -6.81 5.03
CA VAL A 155 -3.33 -7.60 5.43
C VAL A 155 -2.79 -7.11 6.75
N ASN A 156 -2.62 -8.04 7.68
CA ASN A 156 -2.01 -7.81 8.97
C ASN A 156 -0.72 -8.65 9.07
N ILE A 157 0.41 -8.00 9.34
CA ILE A 157 1.73 -8.61 9.38
C ILE A 157 2.22 -8.58 10.82
N GLU A 158 2.22 -9.72 11.48
CA GLU A 158 2.63 -9.88 12.88
C GLU A 158 4.15 -9.94 12.97
N CYS A 159 4.73 -9.07 13.77
CA CYS A 159 6.16 -8.81 13.82
C CYS A 159 6.71 -8.97 15.24
N ARG A 160 7.82 -9.69 15.36
CA ARG A 160 8.60 -9.80 16.60
C ARG A 160 9.92 -9.08 16.43
N VAL A 161 10.17 -8.08 17.28
CA VAL A 161 11.40 -7.28 17.24
C VAL A 161 12.61 -8.16 17.51
N ARG A 162 13.61 -8.06 16.65
CA ARG A 162 14.91 -8.75 16.78
C ARG A 162 16.02 -7.81 17.18
N GLN A 163 15.95 -6.56 16.71
CA GLN A 163 16.97 -5.57 17.00
C GLN A 163 16.38 -4.16 17.00
N LEU A 164 16.88 -3.31 17.88
CA LEU A 164 16.61 -1.87 17.90
C LEU A 164 17.90 -1.13 17.56
N LEU A 165 17.87 -0.32 16.50
CA LEU A 165 19.01 0.43 15.99
C LEU A 165 18.75 1.93 16.14
N PRO A 166 19.47 2.61 17.05
CA PRO A 166 19.42 4.08 17.16
C PRO A 166 20.06 4.73 15.92
N LEU A 167 19.31 5.59 15.22
CA LEU A 167 19.77 6.25 13.99
C LEU A 167 19.77 7.78 14.07
N GLY A 168 19.55 8.34 15.25
CA GLY A 168 19.45 9.78 15.46
C GLY A 168 18.03 10.23 15.78
N SER A 169 17.32 10.88 14.84
CA SER A 169 15.92 11.32 15.08
C SER A 169 14.90 10.18 15.15
N HIS A 170 15.24 9.02 14.63
CA HIS A 170 14.43 7.80 14.64
C HIS A 170 15.27 6.62 15.06
N ASP A 171 14.65 5.67 15.73
CA ASP A 171 15.22 4.36 15.97
C ASP A 171 14.49 3.34 15.08
N MET A 172 15.25 2.43 14.47
CA MET A 172 14.73 1.39 13.61
C MET A 172 14.51 0.09 14.41
N PHE A 173 13.27 -0.35 14.46
CA PHE A 173 12.89 -1.67 14.97
C PHE A 173 12.98 -2.67 13.82
N LEU A 174 14.04 -3.45 13.78
CA LEU A 174 14.19 -4.57 12.86
C LEU A 174 13.46 -5.78 13.42
N ALA A 175 12.53 -6.34 12.68
CA ALA A 175 11.65 -7.40 13.16
C ALA A 175 11.54 -8.56 12.16
N GLU A 176 11.35 -9.75 12.72
CA GLU A 176 10.96 -10.94 11.97
C GLU A 176 9.45 -10.96 11.80
N VAL A 177 8.99 -11.28 10.59
CA VAL A 177 7.58 -11.53 10.30
C VAL A 177 7.26 -12.95 10.76
N VAL A 178 6.46 -13.07 11.82
CA VAL A 178 6.11 -14.37 12.41
C VAL A 178 4.78 -14.93 11.90
N ARG A 179 3.89 -14.06 11.41
CA ARG A 179 2.62 -14.44 10.79
C ARG A 179 2.15 -13.35 9.83
N VAL A 180 1.45 -13.75 8.79
CA VAL A 180 0.67 -12.85 7.94
C VAL A 180 -0.77 -13.34 7.92
N GLN A 181 -1.70 -12.47 8.23
CA GLN A 181 -3.14 -12.71 8.11
C GLN A 181 -3.70 -11.84 6.99
N VAL A 182 -4.60 -12.40 6.20
CA VAL A 182 -5.21 -11.71 5.05
C VAL A 182 -6.72 -11.81 5.14
N ASP A 183 -7.41 -10.77 4.71
CA ASP A 183 -8.86 -10.79 4.61
C ASP A 183 -9.27 -11.74 3.48
N PRO A 184 -10.09 -12.78 3.77
CA PRO A 184 -10.54 -13.74 2.77
C PRO A 184 -11.34 -13.13 1.62
N ALA A 185 -11.89 -11.92 1.76
CA ALA A 185 -12.56 -11.20 0.67
C ALA A 185 -11.64 -10.93 -0.54
N TYR A 186 -10.33 -10.91 -0.32
CA TYR A 186 -9.32 -10.73 -1.37
C TYR A 186 -8.71 -12.04 -1.87
N ILE A 187 -9.22 -13.19 -1.42
CA ILE A 187 -8.81 -14.51 -1.93
C ILE A 187 -9.85 -14.94 -2.99
N ASP A 188 -9.37 -15.28 -4.19
CA ASP A 188 -10.20 -15.88 -5.21
C ASP A 188 -10.65 -17.29 -4.77
N PRO A 189 -11.93 -17.54 -4.56
CA PRO A 189 -12.40 -18.81 -4.03
C PRO A 189 -12.20 -19.99 -4.98
N ALA A 190 -12.07 -19.74 -6.29
CA ALA A 190 -11.87 -20.79 -7.28
C ALA A 190 -10.41 -21.23 -7.41
N THR A 191 -9.46 -20.32 -7.20
CA THR A 191 -8.03 -20.57 -7.41
C THR A 191 -7.20 -20.52 -6.14
N GLY A 192 -7.75 -19.99 -5.05
CA GLY A 192 -7.00 -19.71 -3.81
C GLY A 192 -6.00 -18.56 -3.93
N ARG A 193 -6.00 -17.83 -5.05
CA ARG A 193 -5.06 -16.74 -5.28
C ARG A 193 -5.45 -15.51 -4.47
N PHE A 194 -4.48 -14.97 -3.74
CA PHE A 194 -4.63 -13.68 -3.07
C PHE A 194 -4.45 -12.52 -4.08
N ASP A 195 -5.45 -11.65 -4.18
CA ASP A 195 -5.48 -10.51 -5.10
C ASP A 195 -5.41 -9.18 -4.33
N LEU A 196 -4.19 -8.79 -3.97
CA LEU A 196 -3.92 -7.57 -3.21
C LEU A 196 -4.24 -6.29 -4.02
N ASP A 197 -4.20 -6.36 -5.35
CA ASP A 197 -4.47 -5.19 -6.20
C ASP A 197 -5.92 -4.67 -6.00
N ARG A 198 -6.86 -5.57 -5.68
CA ARG A 198 -8.26 -5.22 -5.39
C ARG A 198 -8.46 -4.47 -4.07
N ALA A 199 -7.49 -4.52 -3.18
CA ALA A 199 -7.61 -3.90 -1.87
C ALA A 199 -7.53 -2.36 -1.91
N GLY A 200 -7.05 -1.77 -3.00
CA GLY A 200 -6.94 -0.31 -3.14
C GLY A 200 -5.95 0.29 -2.14
N LEU A 201 -4.74 -0.28 -2.07
CA LEU A 201 -3.69 0.21 -1.19
C LEU A 201 -3.30 1.66 -1.52
N ILE A 202 -2.84 2.38 -0.50
CA ILE A 202 -2.36 3.75 -0.64
C ILE A 202 -0.84 3.84 -0.54
N ALA A 203 -0.27 4.87 -1.18
CA ALA A 203 1.13 5.26 -1.09
C ALA A 203 1.24 6.68 -0.51
N TYR A 204 2.40 6.96 0.08
CA TYR A 204 2.73 8.27 0.64
C TYR A 204 3.90 8.90 -0.11
N SER A 205 3.77 10.17 -0.48
CA SER A 205 4.83 10.94 -1.13
C SER A 205 4.71 12.40 -0.76
N HIS A 206 5.81 13.00 -0.27
CA HIS A 206 5.91 14.44 0.03
C HIS A 206 4.78 15.03 0.90
N GLY A 207 4.30 14.29 1.89
CA GLY A 207 3.23 14.77 2.78
C GLY A 207 1.82 14.50 2.28
N GLU A 208 1.66 13.79 1.18
CA GLU A 208 0.37 13.49 0.54
C GLU A 208 0.17 11.98 0.39
N TYR A 209 -1.10 11.57 0.35
CA TYR A 209 -1.51 10.18 0.13
C TYR A 209 -2.05 10.01 -1.28
N PHE A 210 -1.70 8.90 -1.92
CA PHE A 210 -2.09 8.58 -3.29
C PHE A 210 -2.63 7.15 -3.36
N THR A 211 -3.58 6.92 -4.25
CA THR A 211 -3.92 5.55 -4.67
C THR A 211 -2.87 5.05 -5.65
N LEU A 212 -2.74 3.72 -5.77
CA LEU A 212 -1.91 3.13 -6.81
C LEU A 212 -2.58 3.34 -8.19
N GLY A 213 -1.77 3.68 -9.20
CA GLY A 213 -2.25 3.85 -10.56
C GLY A 213 -2.45 2.54 -11.32
N GLU A 214 -2.55 2.63 -12.65
CA GLU A 214 -2.70 1.48 -13.52
C GLU A 214 -1.50 0.52 -13.45
N ARG A 215 -1.78 -0.77 -13.62
CA ARG A 215 -0.75 -1.80 -13.66
C ARG A 215 0.09 -1.65 -14.94
N LEU A 216 1.40 -1.42 -14.78
CA LEU A 216 2.33 -1.30 -15.90
C LEU A 216 2.78 -2.67 -16.45
N GLY A 217 2.81 -3.71 -15.61
CA GLY A 217 3.27 -5.03 -15.99
C GLY A 217 3.44 -5.95 -14.78
N HIS A 218 4.03 -7.12 -14.98
CA HIS A 218 4.39 -8.06 -13.91
C HIS A 218 5.90 -8.25 -13.87
N PHE A 219 6.45 -8.72 -12.76
CA PHE A 219 7.88 -8.95 -12.63
C PHE A 219 8.40 -9.85 -13.77
N GLY A 220 9.45 -9.40 -14.47
CA GLY A 220 10.04 -10.11 -15.61
C GLY A 220 9.33 -9.90 -16.96
N TRP A 221 8.27 -9.09 -17.03
CA TRP A 221 7.54 -8.84 -18.29
C TRP A 221 8.41 -8.24 -19.40
N SER A 222 9.40 -7.42 -19.08
CA SER A 222 10.28 -6.74 -20.03
C SER A 222 11.26 -7.67 -20.75
N VAL A 223 11.59 -8.81 -20.16
CA VAL A 223 12.54 -9.81 -20.70
C VAL A 223 11.85 -11.05 -21.26
N ARG A 224 10.53 -11.09 -21.27
CA ARG A 224 9.75 -12.21 -21.79
C ARG A 224 9.92 -12.28 -23.30
N LYS A 225 10.38 -13.42 -23.84
CA LYS A 225 10.46 -13.64 -25.28
C LYS A 225 9.07 -13.46 -25.89
N ARG A 226 8.93 -12.55 -26.86
CA ARG A 226 7.68 -12.45 -27.64
C ARG A 226 7.50 -13.78 -28.38
N THR A 227 6.52 -14.58 -27.99
CA THR A 227 6.10 -15.73 -28.79
C THR A 227 5.62 -15.15 -30.12
N ARG A 228 6.37 -15.45 -31.22
CA ARG A 228 5.91 -15.16 -32.57
C ARG A 228 4.55 -15.82 -32.72
N PRO A 229 3.51 -15.11 -33.25
CA PRO A 229 2.29 -15.77 -33.67
C PRO A 229 2.69 -16.85 -34.68
N THR A 230 2.33 -18.09 -34.46
CA THR A 230 2.44 -19.13 -35.47
C THR A 230 1.45 -18.77 -36.59
N ALA A 231 2.01 -18.17 -37.66
CA ALA A 231 1.30 -18.02 -38.92
C ALA A 231 1.06 -19.44 -39.49
N GLY A 232 -0.19 -19.85 -39.63
CA GLY A 232 -0.47 -21.03 -40.40
C GLY A 232 -1.51 -21.97 -39.84
N GLY A 233 -2.75 -21.53 -39.73
CA GLY A 233 -3.91 -22.36 -39.89
C GLY A 233 -4.52 -22.07 -41.26
N ARG A 234 -4.00 -22.68 -42.33
CA ARG A 234 -4.70 -22.69 -43.62
C ARG A 234 -6.04 -23.36 -43.40
N GLN A 235 -7.12 -22.61 -43.59
CA GLN A 235 -8.43 -23.16 -43.80
C GLN A 235 -8.37 -24.05 -45.05
N ALA A 236 -8.51 -25.37 -44.88
CA ALA A 236 -8.81 -26.26 -45.97
C ALA A 236 -10.26 -26.02 -46.38
N GLY A 237 -10.43 -25.66 -47.65
CA GLY A 237 -11.71 -25.34 -48.27
C GLY A 237 -12.67 -26.52 -48.21
N VAL A 238 -13.90 -26.18 -47.96
CA VAL A 238 -15.07 -27.00 -48.17
C VAL A 238 -15.24 -27.16 -49.70
N SER A 239 -15.06 -28.35 -50.25
CA SER A 239 -15.53 -28.73 -51.57
C SER A 239 -16.82 -29.56 -51.43
N ASP A 240 -17.92 -28.97 -51.88
CA ASP A 240 -19.15 -29.68 -52.18
C ASP A 240 -18.91 -30.82 -53.15
N ALA A 241 -19.40 -32.01 -52.87
CA ALA A 241 -19.76 -33.00 -53.88
C ALA A 241 -20.94 -33.82 -53.39
N LYS A 242 -21.94 -33.75 -54.24
CA LYS A 242 -23.24 -34.47 -54.29
C LYS A 242 -23.09 -35.98 -54.34
N GLY A 243 -24.07 -36.66 -53.79
CA GLY A 243 -24.82 -37.70 -54.54
C GLY A 243 -24.54 -39.13 -54.18
N GLY A 244 -25.63 -39.92 -53.94
CA GLY A 244 -25.71 -41.34 -54.26
C GLY A 244 -26.07 -42.26 -53.09
N ASN A 245 -27.28 -42.37 -52.83
CA ASN A 245 -28.27 -43.44 -52.74
C ASN A 245 -27.79 -44.90 -52.64
N SER A 246 -28.60 -45.65 -51.90
CA SER A 246 -28.92 -47.10 -51.89
C SER A 246 -28.12 -48.00 -50.96
N GLY A 247 -28.73 -48.53 -49.90
CA GLY A 247 -29.43 -49.84 -50.06
C GLY A 247 -28.74 -50.93 -49.27
N GLY A 248 -29.44 -51.56 -48.34
CA GLY A 248 -29.29 -52.98 -48.17
C GLY A 248 -28.79 -53.51 -46.80
N ARG A 249 -29.75 -53.85 -45.98
CA ARG A 249 -29.98 -55.11 -45.22
C ARG A 249 -28.74 -55.86 -44.62
N GLY A 250 -28.86 -56.17 -43.38
CA GLY A 250 -28.97 -57.56 -42.92
C GLY A 250 -27.82 -58.05 -42.04
N ARG A 251 -28.02 -58.21 -40.86
CA ARG A 251 -28.12 -59.23 -39.82
C ARG A 251 -27.72 -58.71 -38.46
#